data_3d2b4c4e8d9caa01c1c43759ede6cf63
#
_entry.id   3d2b4c4e8d9caa01c1c43759ede6cf63
#
_cell.length_a   1.000
_cell.length_b   1.000
_cell.length_c   1.000
_cell.angle_alpha   90.00
_cell.angle_beta   90.00
_cell.angle_gamma   90.00
#
_symmetry.space_group_name_H-M   'P 1'
#
loop_
_entity.id
_entity.type
_entity.pdbx_description
1 polymer ?
#
loop_
_entity_poly.entity_id
_entity_poly.type
_entity_poly.pdbx_seq_one_letter_code
_entity_poly.pdbx_strand_id
1 'polypeptide(L)'
;EILELAEDLSRRAALALDNARLYSERMAISQSLQRSLLPPGLPDVPNVEIEVIYRAAGEGNEVGGDFYDVFPISDGAYGFAIGDVCGTGPEAAAVTGLARHALRLLAREGFGGPAVLERLNAAILDEGARSRFLTLLYGELWPQEDGSALLKVVCAGHPLPLRLR
;
A
#
# COMPACT_ATOMS: atom_id res chain seq x y z
N GLU A 1 -17.75 -9.56 52.17
CA GLU A 1 -16.29 -9.47 51.83
C GLU A 1 -15.88 -10.50 50.76
N ILE A 2 -15.98 -11.82 50.98
CA ILE A 2 -15.60 -12.84 49.97
C ILE A 2 -16.47 -12.74 48.72
N LEU A 3 -17.76 -12.57 48.88
CA LEU A 3 -18.71 -12.43 47.77
C LEU A 3 -18.44 -11.15 46.97
N GLU A 4 -18.22 -10.03 47.61
CA GLU A 4 -17.87 -8.76 46.99
C GLU A 4 -16.57 -8.83 46.19
N LEU A 5 -15.56 -9.53 46.75
CA LEU A 5 -14.30 -9.76 46.05
C LEU A 5 -14.50 -10.65 44.79
N ALA A 6 -15.32 -11.70 44.90
CA ALA A 6 -15.64 -12.57 43.78
C ALA A 6 -16.38 -11.84 42.69
N GLU A 7 -17.34 -10.95 43.03
CA GLU A 7 -18.07 -10.12 42.08
C GLU A 7 -17.16 -9.10 41.38
N ASP A 8 -16.22 -8.47 42.12
CA ASP A 8 -15.29 -7.53 41.54
C ASP A 8 -14.30 -8.22 40.59
N LEU A 9 -13.77 -9.41 40.98
CA LEU A 9 -12.92 -10.22 40.11
C LEU A 9 -13.64 -10.68 38.85
N SER A 10 -14.90 -11.14 38.99
CA SER A 10 -15.70 -11.57 37.84
C SER A 10 -15.96 -10.43 36.86
N ARG A 11 -16.27 -9.24 37.37
CA ARG A 11 -16.47 -8.05 36.56
C ARG A 11 -15.19 -7.62 35.82
N ARG A 12 -14.04 -7.62 36.49
CA ARG A 12 -12.74 -7.32 35.88
C ARG A 12 -12.37 -8.35 34.82
N ALA A 13 -12.59 -9.62 35.10
CA ALA A 13 -12.35 -10.69 34.15
C ALA A 13 -13.23 -10.56 32.90
N ALA A 14 -14.53 -10.30 33.09
CA ALA A 14 -15.46 -10.07 31.98
C ALA A 14 -15.01 -8.87 31.11
N LEU A 15 -14.66 -7.74 31.73
CA LEU A 15 -14.17 -6.55 31.02
C LEU A 15 -12.87 -6.84 30.27
N ALA A 16 -11.94 -7.58 30.86
CA ALA A 16 -10.68 -7.95 30.21
C ALA A 16 -10.91 -8.87 29.00
N LEU A 17 -11.85 -9.83 29.12
CA LEU A 17 -12.24 -10.70 28.00
C LEU A 17 -12.92 -9.94 26.88
N ASP A 18 -13.83 -9.03 27.19
CA ASP A 18 -14.48 -8.17 26.18
C ASP A 18 -13.47 -7.27 25.45
N ASN A 19 -12.56 -6.67 26.19
CA ASN A 19 -11.50 -5.86 25.59
C ASN A 19 -10.59 -6.70 24.68
N ALA A 20 -10.18 -7.90 25.11
CA ALA A 20 -9.37 -8.80 24.30
C ALA A 20 -10.08 -9.24 23.02
N ARG A 21 -11.38 -9.52 23.10
CA ARG A 21 -12.22 -9.86 21.96
C ARG A 21 -12.32 -8.70 20.96
N LEU A 22 -12.67 -7.50 21.43
CA LEU A 22 -12.75 -6.30 20.59
C LEU A 22 -11.42 -5.98 19.92
N TYR A 23 -10.31 -6.18 20.65
CA TYR A 23 -8.98 -6.01 20.10
C TYR A 23 -8.69 -7.00 18.96
N SER A 24 -9.02 -8.28 19.17
CA SER A 24 -8.85 -9.32 18.16
C SER A 24 -9.71 -9.09 16.92
N GLU A 25 -10.95 -8.64 17.09
CA GLU A 25 -11.87 -8.31 15.98
C GLU A 25 -11.31 -7.11 15.16
N ARG A 26 -10.84 -6.05 15.82
CA ARG A 26 -10.22 -4.90 15.16
C ARG A 26 -8.97 -5.29 14.40
N MET A 27 -8.12 -6.12 14.98
CA MET A 27 -6.91 -6.63 14.34
C MET A 27 -7.25 -7.43 13.08
N ALA A 28 -8.25 -8.30 13.13
CA ALA A 28 -8.67 -9.07 11.96
C ALA A 28 -9.19 -8.20 10.82
N ILE A 29 -9.97 -7.16 11.13
CA ILE A 29 -10.47 -6.18 10.15
C ILE A 29 -9.31 -5.41 9.53
N SER A 30 -8.40 -4.89 10.37
CA SER A 30 -7.21 -4.15 9.91
C SER A 30 -6.36 -4.98 8.96
N GLN A 31 -6.04 -6.23 9.34
CA GLN A 31 -5.28 -7.15 8.49
C GLN A 31 -5.99 -7.51 7.18
N SER A 32 -7.31 -7.66 7.22
CA SER A 32 -8.09 -7.93 6.01
C SER A 32 -8.05 -6.72 5.05
N LEU A 33 -8.22 -5.52 5.58
CA LEU A 33 -8.13 -4.28 4.80
C LEU A 33 -6.72 -4.10 4.22
N GLN A 34 -5.67 -4.28 5.03
CA GLN A 34 -4.28 -4.20 4.58
C GLN A 34 -4.01 -5.14 3.39
N ARG A 35 -4.47 -6.40 3.48
CA ARG A 35 -4.31 -7.35 2.38
C ARG A 35 -5.06 -6.93 1.11
N SER A 36 -6.22 -6.29 1.24
CA SER A 36 -6.99 -5.82 0.08
C SER A 36 -6.34 -4.64 -0.65
N LEU A 37 -5.47 -3.89 0.05
CA LEU A 37 -4.72 -2.77 -0.52
C LEU A 37 -3.46 -3.20 -1.27
N LEU A 38 -2.99 -4.41 -1.08
CA LEU A 38 -1.84 -4.95 -1.81
C LEU A 38 -2.28 -5.63 -3.12
N PRO A 39 -1.40 -5.73 -4.11
CA PRO A 39 -1.73 -6.46 -5.33
C PRO A 39 -1.96 -7.95 -5.04
N PRO A 40 -2.88 -8.61 -5.74
CA PRO A 40 -3.18 -10.02 -5.51
C PRO A 40 -2.04 -10.96 -5.93
N GLY A 41 -1.09 -10.47 -6.70
CA GLY A 41 0.09 -11.18 -7.17
C GLY A 41 0.93 -10.28 -8.07
N LEU A 42 2.14 -10.71 -8.35
CA LEU A 42 3.02 -10.07 -9.33
C LEU A 42 2.74 -10.64 -10.72
N PRO A 43 2.80 -9.82 -11.79
CA PRO A 43 2.73 -10.31 -13.15
C PRO A 43 4.00 -11.10 -13.49
N ASP A 44 3.89 -12.05 -14.40
CA ASP A 44 5.03 -12.67 -15.06
C ASP A 44 5.60 -11.66 -16.08
N VAL A 45 6.86 -11.31 -15.92
CA VAL A 45 7.55 -10.34 -16.77
C VAL A 45 8.68 -11.05 -17.51
N PRO A 46 8.64 -11.12 -18.85
CA PRO A 46 9.65 -11.85 -19.62
C PRO A 46 11.08 -11.41 -19.29
N ASN A 47 11.95 -12.39 -19.02
CA ASN A 47 13.37 -12.19 -18.71
C ASN A 47 13.67 -11.31 -17.47
N VAL A 48 12.69 -11.08 -16.61
CA VAL A 48 12.85 -10.28 -15.39
C VAL A 48 12.26 -11.04 -14.21
N GLU A 49 13.07 -11.29 -13.20
CA GLU A 49 12.64 -11.83 -11.93
C GLU A 49 12.29 -10.68 -10.98
N ILE A 50 11.09 -10.74 -10.38
CA ILE A 50 10.61 -9.71 -9.46
C ILE A 50 10.31 -10.35 -8.11
N GLU A 51 10.95 -9.85 -7.07
CA GLU A 51 10.67 -10.22 -5.71
C GLU A 51 10.22 -9.02 -4.89
N VAL A 52 9.29 -9.22 -3.99
CA VAL A 52 8.79 -8.20 -3.07
C VAL A 52 8.89 -8.69 -1.63
N ILE A 53 9.47 -7.88 -0.77
CA ILE A 53 9.43 -8.07 0.68
C ILE A 53 8.57 -6.96 1.26
N TYR A 54 7.39 -7.32 1.77
CA TYR A 54 6.50 -6.40 2.44
C TYR A 54 6.29 -6.82 3.89
N ARG A 55 6.54 -5.90 4.81
CA ARG A 55 6.31 -6.10 6.24
C ARG A 55 5.55 -4.89 6.77
N ALA A 56 4.29 -5.10 7.14
CA ALA A 56 3.52 -4.06 7.80
C ALA A 56 4.22 -3.64 9.11
N ALA A 57 4.33 -2.35 9.34
CA ALA A 57 4.86 -1.81 10.59
C ALA A 57 3.82 -1.96 11.71
N GLY A 58 4.28 -2.16 12.97
CA GLY A 58 3.43 -2.23 14.17
C GLY A 58 2.83 -3.60 14.46
N GLU A 59 1.97 -3.65 15.47
CA GLU A 59 1.35 -4.89 15.99
C GLU A 59 0.12 -5.36 15.18
N GLY A 60 -0.09 -4.85 13.96
CA GLY A 60 -1.19 -5.25 13.10
C GLY A 60 -2.55 -4.61 13.44
N ASN A 61 -2.58 -3.62 14.33
CA ASN A 61 -3.80 -2.96 14.78
C ASN A 61 -4.31 -1.87 13.85
N GLU A 62 -3.44 -1.35 13.00
CA GLU A 62 -3.76 -0.27 12.08
C GLU A 62 -3.27 -0.59 10.67
N VAL A 63 -4.02 -0.12 9.68
CA VAL A 63 -3.63 -0.22 8.29
C VAL A 63 -2.53 0.80 8.02
N GLY A 64 -1.39 0.36 7.51
CA GLY A 64 -0.28 1.25 7.11
C GLY A 64 -0.54 1.95 5.79
N GLY A 65 0.20 3.04 5.57
CA GLY A 65 0.21 3.79 4.32
C GLY A 65 1.10 3.21 3.22
N ASP A 66 2.01 2.31 3.59
CA ASP A 66 2.94 1.67 2.67
C ASP A 66 2.21 0.82 1.63
N PHE A 67 2.59 0.96 0.37
CA PHE A 67 2.09 0.13 -0.71
C PHE A 67 3.13 -0.09 -1.80
N TYR A 68 2.93 -1.16 -2.55
CA TYR A 68 3.62 -1.41 -3.80
C TYR A 68 2.65 -1.91 -4.85
N ASP A 69 3.03 -1.83 -6.10
CA ASP A 69 2.31 -2.44 -7.20
C ASP A 69 3.25 -2.76 -8.36
N VAL A 70 2.92 -3.82 -9.10
CA VAL A 70 3.51 -4.15 -10.40
C VAL A 70 2.38 -4.61 -11.31
N PHE A 71 2.27 -4.03 -12.47
CA PHE A 71 1.13 -4.28 -13.35
C PHE A 71 1.46 -4.08 -14.83
N PRO A 72 0.79 -4.79 -15.74
CA PRO A 72 0.95 -4.57 -17.16
C PRO A 72 0.30 -3.24 -17.57
N ILE A 73 1.01 -2.46 -18.40
CA ILE A 73 0.54 -1.20 -18.99
C ILE A 73 -0.03 -1.47 -20.38
N SER A 74 0.80 -2.00 -21.26
CA SER A 74 0.50 -2.33 -22.65
C SER A 74 1.32 -3.55 -23.07
N ASP A 75 1.27 -3.94 -24.33
CA ASP A 75 2.06 -5.05 -24.85
C ASP A 75 3.57 -4.82 -24.62
N GLY A 76 4.17 -5.66 -23.78
CA GLY A 76 5.58 -5.61 -23.43
C GLY A 76 6.01 -4.51 -22.46
N ALA A 77 5.08 -3.71 -21.93
CA ALA A 77 5.38 -2.66 -20.94
C ALA A 77 4.72 -2.95 -19.59
N TYR A 78 5.46 -2.73 -18.51
CA TYR A 78 5.01 -2.94 -17.13
C TYR A 78 5.23 -1.69 -16.29
N GLY A 79 4.23 -1.33 -15.48
CA GLY A 79 4.37 -0.29 -14.46
C GLY A 79 4.75 -0.90 -13.12
N PHE A 80 5.54 -0.17 -12.36
CA PHE A 80 5.78 -0.49 -10.95
C PHE A 80 5.70 0.76 -10.10
N ALA A 81 5.29 0.59 -8.86
CA ALA A 81 5.18 1.68 -7.91
C ALA A 81 5.55 1.21 -6.50
N ILE A 82 6.19 2.09 -5.75
CA ILE A 82 6.41 1.97 -4.31
C ILE A 82 6.07 3.32 -3.71
N GLY A 83 5.23 3.34 -2.69
CA GLY A 83 4.79 4.58 -2.07
C GLY A 83 4.43 4.41 -0.61
N ASP A 84 4.36 5.54 0.08
CA ASP A 84 3.95 5.62 1.47
C ASP A 84 3.04 6.84 1.67
N VAL A 85 1.83 6.58 2.17
CA VAL A 85 0.84 7.60 2.53
C VAL A 85 1.03 7.99 3.98
N CYS A 86 1.18 9.27 4.24
CA CYS A 86 1.34 9.81 5.59
C CYS A 86 0.22 9.35 6.53
N GLY A 87 0.61 8.72 7.65
CA GLY A 87 -0.28 8.25 8.70
C GLY A 87 -0.75 6.81 8.54
N THR A 88 -1.69 6.41 9.39
CA THR A 88 -2.24 5.06 9.48
C THR A 88 -3.76 5.09 9.53
N GLY A 89 -4.36 3.91 9.45
CA GLY A 89 -5.80 3.74 9.60
C GLY A 89 -6.62 3.88 8.31
N PRO A 90 -7.95 3.92 8.43
CA PRO A 90 -8.86 3.85 7.27
C PRO A 90 -8.68 4.96 6.25
N GLU A 91 -8.35 6.16 6.70
CA GLU A 91 -8.13 7.30 5.79
C GLU A 91 -6.84 7.15 4.96
N ALA A 92 -5.74 6.67 5.58
CA ALA A 92 -4.53 6.35 4.84
C ALA A 92 -4.79 5.22 3.83
N ALA A 93 -5.53 4.20 4.25
CA ALA A 93 -5.97 3.10 3.40
C ALA A 93 -6.77 3.56 2.17
N ALA A 94 -7.69 4.52 2.34
CA ALA A 94 -8.46 5.08 1.23
C ALA A 94 -7.56 5.77 0.20
N VAL A 95 -6.60 6.59 0.66
CA VAL A 95 -5.63 7.25 -0.24
C VAL A 95 -4.71 6.23 -0.91
N THR A 96 -4.26 5.21 -0.19
CA THR A 96 -3.46 4.10 -0.75
C THR A 96 -4.22 3.38 -1.87
N GLY A 97 -5.49 3.05 -1.64
CA GLY A 97 -6.36 2.43 -2.65
C GLY A 97 -6.54 3.30 -3.89
N LEU A 98 -6.86 4.58 -3.68
CA LEU A 98 -6.98 5.56 -4.75
C LEU A 98 -5.67 5.67 -5.57
N ALA A 99 -4.54 5.87 -4.89
CA ALA A 99 -3.25 6.01 -5.53
C ALA A 99 -2.91 4.80 -6.41
N ARG A 100 -3.05 3.59 -5.88
CA ARG A 100 -2.73 2.37 -6.61
C ARG A 100 -3.61 2.16 -7.84
N HIS A 101 -4.92 2.39 -7.72
CA HIS A 101 -5.83 2.23 -8.85
C HIS A 101 -5.69 3.33 -9.90
N ALA A 102 -5.49 4.59 -9.47
CA ALA A 102 -5.25 5.70 -10.38
C ALA A 102 -3.95 5.52 -11.17
N LEU A 103 -2.87 5.07 -10.53
CA LEU A 103 -1.60 4.77 -11.21
C LEU A 103 -1.79 3.76 -12.35
N ARG A 104 -2.49 2.66 -12.09
CA ARG A 104 -2.78 1.63 -13.11
C ARG A 104 -3.59 2.19 -14.28
N LEU A 105 -4.61 3.00 -13.99
CA LEU A 105 -5.47 3.59 -15.01
C LEU A 105 -4.69 4.58 -15.87
N LEU A 106 -4.02 5.55 -15.25
CA LEU A 106 -3.26 6.59 -15.92
C LEU A 106 -2.13 6.05 -16.80
N ALA A 107 -1.42 5.03 -16.28
CA ALA A 107 -0.38 4.37 -17.05
C ALA A 107 -0.93 3.67 -18.30
N ARG A 108 -2.07 2.97 -18.18
CA ARG A 108 -2.73 2.30 -19.30
C ARG A 108 -3.30 3.26 -20.34
N GLU A 109 -3.66 4.47 -19.96
CA GLU A 109 -4.06 5.54 -20.86
C GLU A 109 -2.86 6.17 -21.61
N GLY A 110 -1.64 5.72 -21.34
CA GLY A 110 -0.42 6.14 -22.05
C GLY A 110 0.18 7.44 -21.54
N PHE A 111 -0.19 7.89 -20.33
CA PHE A 111 0.49 9.03 -19.72
C PHE A 111 1.88 8.60 -19.26
N GLY A 112 2.90 9.38 -19.64
CA GLY A 112 4.27 9.20 -19.14
C GLY A 112 4.39 9.60 -17.67
N GLY A 113 5.43 9.09 -17.00
CA GLY A 113 5.63 9.21 -15.54
C GLY A 113 5.33 10.59 -14.93
N PRO A 114 5.86 11.71 -15.43
CA PRO A 114 5.54 13.04 -14.88
C PRO A 114 4.04 13.37 -14.92
N ALA A 115 3.36 13.09 -16.03
CA ALA A 115 1.93 13.35 -16.18
C ALA A 115 1.08 12.42 -15.31
N VAL A 116 1.53 11.18 -15.07
CA VAL A 116 0.92 10.26 -14.12
C VAL A 116 0.94 10.85 -12.71
N LEU A 117 2.09 11.37 -12.27
CA LEU A 117 2.22 11.98 -10.94
C LEU A 117 1.37 13.25 -10.77
N GLU A 118 1.34 14.13 -11.79
CA GLU A 118 0.53 15.36 -11.77
C GLU A 118 -0.96 15.03 -11.65
N ARG A 119 -1.46 14.09 -12.44
CA ARG A 119 -2.86 13.67 -12.43
C ARG A 119 -3.25 12.95 -11.15
N LEU A 120 -2.36 12.10 -10.64
CA LEU A 120 -2.55 11.44 -9.35
C LEU A 120 -2.66 12.49 -8.22
N ASN A 121 -1.76 13.47 -8.20
CA ASN A 121 -1.80 14.56 -7.22
C ASN A 121 -3.13 15.34 -7.30
N ALA A 122 -3.60 15.67 -8.49
CA ALA A 122 -4.89 16.32 -8.67
C ALA A 122 -6.04 15.47 -8.12
N ALA A 123 -6.08 14.17 -8.43
CA ALA A 123 -7.11 13.25 -7.94
C ALA A 123 -7.14 13.15 -6.40
N ILE A 124 -5.97 13.10 -5.75
CA ILE A 124 -5.88 13.06 -4.29
C ILE A 124 -6.39 14.36 -3.66
N LEU A 125 -6.07 15.51 -4.27
CA LEU A 125 -6.53 16.81 -3.77
C LEU A 125 -8.05 16.98 -3.94
N ASP A 126 -8.61 16.50 -5.03
CA ASP A 126 -10.05 16.57 -5.33
C ASP A 126 -10.89 15.70 -4.39
N GLU A 127 -10.38 14.55 -3.95
CA GLU A 127 -11.02 13.70 -2.92
C GLU A 127 -11.00 14.33 -1.51
N GLY A 128 -10.46 15.53 -1.37
CA GLY A 128 -10.42 16.21 -0.08
C GLY A 128 -9.35 15.71 0.88
N ALA A 129 -8.45 14.85 0.44
CA ALA A 129 -7.34 14.31 1.24
C ALA A 129 -6.22 15.34 1.49
N ARG A 130 -6.59 16.64 1.65
CA ARG A 130 -5.64 17.77 1.81
C ARG A 130 -4.74 17.66 3.04
N SER A 131 -5.11 16.86 4.01
CA SER A 131 -4.32 16.63 5.22
C SER A 131 -3.34 15.48 5.09
N ARG A 132 -3.38 14.73 3.98
CA ARG A 132 -2.50 13.59 3.76
C ARG A 132 -1.72 13.76 2.49
N PHE A 133 -0.43 13.53 2.59
CA PHE A 133 0.47 13.46 1.43
C PHE A 133 1.00 12.03 1.28
N LEU A 134 1.47 11.71 0.11
CA LEU A 134 2.19 10.47 -0.12
C LEU A 134 3.55 10.75 -0.76
N THR A 135 4.48 9.87 -0.50
CA THR A 135 5.71 9.78 -1.26
C THR A 135 5.59 8.63 -2.24
N LEU A 136 6.12 8.78 -3.43
CA LEU A 136 5.95 7.81 -4.51
C LEU A 136 7.17 7.72 -5.40
N LEU A 137 7.59 6.50 -5.68
CA LEU A 137 8.45 6.14 -6.79
C LEU A 137 7.58 5.38 -7.79
N TYR A 138 7.43 5.91 -8.98
CA TYR A 138 6.75 5.25 -10.10
C TYR A 138 7.73 5.00 -11.22
N GLY A 139 7.64 3.85 -11.85
CA GLY A 139 8.46 3.52 -12.99
C GLY A 139 7.77 2.64 -14.00
N GLU A 140 8.37 2.62 -15.18
CA GLU A 140 7.96 1.83 -16.31
C GLU A 140 9.14 0.96 -16.76
N LEU A 141 8.86 -0.30 -17.04
CA LEU A 141 9.81 -1.34 -17.40
C LEU A 141 9.46 -1.91 -18.76
N TRP A 142 10.43 -1.97 -19.66
CA TRP A 142 10.34 -2.64 -20.96
C TRP A 142 11.42 -3.72 -21.04
N PRO A 143 11.09 -5.00 -20.87
CA PRO A 143 12.01 -6.08 -21.14
C PRO A 143 12.45 -6.09 -22.59
N GLN A 144 13.72 -6.41 -22.85
CA GLN A 144 14.31 -6.50 -24.18
C GLN A 144 14.62 -7.95 -24.54
N GLU A 145 14.69 -8.25 -25.85
CA GLU A 145 14.98 -9.60 -26.36
C GLU A 145 16.41 -10.09 -25.97
N ASP A 146 17.33 -9.16 -25.77
CA ASP A 146 18.72 -9.47 -25.39
C ASP A 146 18.91 -9.75 -23.88
N GLY A 147 17.81 -9.82 -23.11
CA GLY A 147 17.81 -10.04 -21.68
C GLY A 147 18.09 -8.77 -20.86
N SER A 148 18.25 -7.62 -21.50
CA SER A 148 18.29 -6.32 -20.82
C SER A 148 16.86 -5.80 -20.56
N ALA A 149 16.77 -4.71 -19.81
CA ALA A 149 15.49 -4.01 -19.60
C ALA A 149 15.70 -2.48 -19.62
N LEU A 150 14.81 -1.79 -20.29
CA LEU A 150 14.74 -0.33 -20.21
C LEU A 150 13.86 0.07 -19.02
N LEU A 151 14.37 0.93 -18.16
CA LEU A 151 13.68 1.46 -17.01
C LEU A 151 13.56 2.98 -17.12
N LYS A 152 12.35 3.51 -16.96
CA LYS A 152 12.11 4.93 -16.72
C LYS A 152 11.48 5.08 -15.34
N VAL A 153 12.02 5.98 -14.54
CA VAL A 153 11.61 6.19 -13.15
C VAL A 153 11.37 7.66 -12.90
N VAL A 154 10.30 7.97 -12.18
CA VAL A 154 10.01 9.28 -11.61
C VAL A 154 9.83 9.14 -10.11
N CYS A 155 10.27 10.13 -9.36
CA CYS A 155 10.24 10.11 -7.90
C CYS A 155 9.61 11.38 -7.35
N ALA A 156 8.60 11.21 -6.49
CA ALA A 156 7.93 12.27 -5.75
C ALA A 156 8.21 12.08 -4.24
N GLY A 157 9.38 12.53 -3.78
CA GLY A 157 9.76 12.53 -2.36
C GLY A 157 10.04 11.16 -1.74
N HIS A 158 10.00 10.07 -2.49
CA HIS A 158 10.29 8.71 -2.02
C HIS A 158 11.81 8.41 -2.09
N PRO A 159 12.35 7.47 -1.29
CA PRO A 159 13.73 7.04 -1.43
C PRO A 159 14.07 6.62 -2.87
N LEU A 160 15.24 7.02 -3.35
CA LEU A 160 15.68 6.69 -4.70
C LEU A 160 16.05 5.20 -4.82
N PRO A 161 15.79 4.59 -5.98
CA PRO A 161 16.16 3.21 -6.22
C PRO A 161 17.69 3.05 -6.28
N LEU A 162 18.17 1.89 -5.83
CA LEU A 162 19.57 1.51 -5.93
C LEU A 162 19.74 0.57 -7.13
N ARG A 163 20.77 0.84 -7.97
CA ARG A 163 21.20 -0.06 -9.02
C ARG A 163 22.48 -0.76 -8.58
N LEU A 164 22.41 -2.07 -8.43
CA LEU A 164 23.58 -2.92 -8.23
C LEU A 164 24.12 -3.38 -9.59
N ARG A 165 25.44 -3.44 -9.71
CA ARG A 165 26.16 -3.93 -10.89
C ARG A 165 26.87 -5.23 -10.57
#